data_ad26411f9662e4b5a55c198b307c374a
#
_entry.id   ad26411f9662e4b5a55c198b307c374a
#
_cell.length_a   1.000
_cell.length_b   1.000
_cell.length_c   1.000
_cell.angle_alpha   90.00
_cell.angle_beta   90.00
_cell.angle_gamma   90.00
#
_symmetry.space_group_name_H-M   'P 1'
#
loop_
_entity.id
_entity.type
_entity.pdbx_description
1 polymer ?
#
loop_
_entity_poly.entity_id
_entity_poly.type
_entity_poly.pdbx_seq_one_letter_code
_entity_poly.pdbx_strand_id
1 'polypeptide(L)'
;MKNTTLILFLCCLGVIMGCAASHYTLGQRHLTAEQYDDALTEFELAKESQPDNPKILRDIGITYYQKLDFQNAIDYLLQSFLIDSTDGRTLFYLGTAFEITKKNDMAMDMYSRYVDVSPTSGIRNSIEGRLEKLIRQQMEAAAKEALADESTLDPGMIPDSTVAVLYFKNMGSNRDLDPIQKGLADMIMTDLSKVKSLKVIERLRMQKLMEEMGLGMTGIVDEKTAPRVGKLLGASRLVKGTFTPLTGDKIRIDAGLIPVKTEGSFQSSPEVDLLENLFKLEKNLVFGLIDRMDVQLSQEERDAIEVIPTENLLAFMAYCHALDYEDRGMYEQSAEFYREALMHDPGFSRASEKLKVSENLIAGGLEIGELEQQLAGSAGEPAGTELKTAESAGEEPESGAETGPVSMPMEASPCCGSRPTRRP
;
A
#
# COMPACT_ATOMS: atom_id res chain seq x y z
N MET A 1 47.44 -44.71 -2.18
CA MET A 1 47.75 -43.37 -1.68
C MET A 1 46.75 -42.28 -2.03
N LYS A 2 46.07 -42.32 -3.23
CA LYS A 2 45.07 -41.28 -3.62
C LYS A 2 43.76 -41.30 -2.78
N ASN A 3 43.31 -42.49 -2.37
CA ASN A 3 42.06 -42.61 -1.60
C ASN A 3 42.16 -42.21 -0.10
N THR A 4 43.34 -42.36 0.50
CA THR A 4 43.58 -41.95 1.89
C THR A 4 43.65 -40.44 2.06
N THR A 5 44.22 -39.73 1.09
CA THR A 5 44.24 -38.24 1.07
C THR A 5 42.86 -37.66 0.88
N LEU A 6 42.00 -38.26 0.05
CA LEU A 6 40.63 -37.81 -0.18
C LEU A 6 39.75 -38.02 1.07
N ILE A 7 39.92 -39.15 1.78
CA ILE A 7 39.21 -39.44 3.05
C ILE A 7 39.65 -38.50 4.15
N LEU A 8 40.96 -38.19 4.28
CA LEU A 8 41.44 -37.21 5.24
C LEU A 8 40.86 -35.79 4.95
N PHE A 9 40.83 -35.40 3.68
CA PHE A 9 40.28 -34.11 3.26
C PHE A 9 38.79 -34.00 3.56
N LEU A 10 38.01 -35.07 3.31
CA LEU A 10 36.58 -35.15 3.65
C LEU A 10 36.34 -35.16 5.19
N CYS A 11 37.18 -35.86 5.97
CA CYS A 11 37.08 -35.80 7.42
C CYS A 11 37.44 -34.42 7.99
N CYS A 12 38.45 -33.75 7.48
CA CYS A 12 38.81 -32.39 7.89
C CYS A 12 37.69 -31.39 7.55
N LEU A 13 37.06 -31.50 6.37
CA LEU A 13 35.90 -30.69 6.01
C LEU A 13 34.69 -30.94 6.94
N GLY A 14 34.43 -32.18 7.31
CA GLY A 14 33.34 -32.53 8.22
C GLY A 14 33.55 -32.01 9.63
N VAL A 15 34.79 -31.97 10.13
CA VAL A 15 35.14 -31.44 11.44
C VAL A 15 34.99 -29.93 11.48
N ILE A 16 35.43 -29.23 10.41
CA ILE A 16 35.29 -27.76 10.32
C ILE A 16 33.82 -27.35 10.25
N MET A 17 33.01 -28.04 9.46
CA MET A 17 31.56 -27.78 9.41
C MET A 17 30.85 -28.09 10.73
N GLY A 18 31.26 -29.14 11.45
CA GLY A 18 30.70 -29.49 12.76
C GLY A 18 31.01 -28.46 13.84
N CYS A 19 32.22 -27.88 13.85
CA CYS A 19 32.59 -26.82 14.78
C CYS A 19 31.83 -25.51 14.51
N ALA A 20 31.69 -25.12 13.24
CA ALA A 20 30.94 -23.92 12.89
C ALA A 20 29.44 -24.01 13.30
N ALA A 21 28.83 -25.16 13.10
CA ALA A 21 27.44 -25.38 13.52
C ALA A 21 27.28 -25.36 15.06
N SER A 22 28.30 -25.80 15.80
CA SER A 22 28.33 -25.74 17.27
C SER A 22 28.43 -24.28 17.76
N HIS A 23 29.37 -23.50 17.25
CA HIS A 23 29.55 -22.08 17.60
C HIS A 23 28.33 -21.24 17.22
N TYR A 24 27.76 -21.43 16.03
CA TYR A 24 26.54 -20.73 15.62
C TYR A 24 25.38 -21.00 16.58
N THR A 25 25.17 -22.26 16.98
CA THR A 25 24.10 -22.62 17.92
C THR A 25 24.34 -22.03 19.31
N LEU A 26 25.60 -21.99 19.76
CA LEU A 26 25.95 -21.31 21.02
C LEU A 26 25.71 -19.81 20.95
N GLY A 27 26.12 -19.16 19.88
CA GLY A 27 25.88 -17.76 19.64
C GLY A 27 24.38 -17.42 19.69
N GLN A 28 23.54 -18.23 19.05
CA GLN A 28 22.09 -18.04 19.11
C GLN A 28 21.51 -18.19 20.54
N ARG A 29 22.04 -19.14 21.34
CA ARG A 29 21.62 -19.27 22.75
C ARG A 29 22.02 -18.06 23.58
N HIS A 30 23.24 -17.55 23.40
CA HIS A 30 23.70 -16.33 24.07
C HIS A 30 22.89 -15.11 23.64
N LEU A 31 22.56 -14.97 22.35
CA LEU A 31 21.70 -13.90 21.85
C LEU A 31 20.31 -13.96 22.49
N THR A 32 19.71 -15.14 22.55
CA THR A 32 18.41 -15.34 23.20
C THR A 32 18.46 -15.07 24.71
N ALA A 33 19.62 -15.29 25.34
CA ALA A 33 19.87 -15.02 26.76
C ALA A 33 20.31 -13.57 27.01
N GLU A 34 20.29 -12.70 25.99
CA GLU A 34 20.73 -11.29 26.01
C GLU A 34 22.22 -11.12 26.41
N GLN A 35 23.00 -12.16 26.26
CA GLN A 35 24.45 -12.18 26.50
C GLN A 35 25.20 -11.79 25.20
N TYR A 36 25.07 -10.53 24.82
CA TYR A 36 25.46 -10.07 23.48
C TYR A 36 26.98 -10.20 23.20
N ASP A 37 27.86 -9.97 24.19
CA ASP A 37 29.30 -10.09 24.00
C ASP A 37 29.72 -11.55 23.80
N ASP A 38 29.13 -12.46 24.55
CA ASP A 38 29.34 -13.91 24.39
C ASP A 38 28.78 -14.38 23.05
N ALA A 39 27.61 -13.88 22.65
CA ALA A 39 27.02 -14.17 21.34
C ALA A 39 27.93 -13.74 20.19
N LEU A 40 28.46 -12.53 20.23
CA LEU A 40 29.41 -12.03 19.21
C LEU A 40 30.67 -12.89 19.14
N THR A 41 31.23 -13.29 20.29
CA THR A 41 32.40 -14.16 20.34
C THR A 41 32.15 -15.49 19.62
N GLU A 42 31.02 -16.12 19.90
CA GLU A 42 30.66 -17.40 19.29
C GLU A 42 30.31 -17.25 17.79
N PHE A 43 29.62 -16.18 17.40
CA PHE A 43 29.31 -15.91 16.00
C PHE A 43 30.57 -15.59 15.17
N GLU A 44 31.57 -14.88 15.72
CA GLU A 44 32.84 -14.62 15.02
C GLU A 44 33.60 -15.93 14.78
N LEU A 45 33.66 -16.85 15.76
CA LEU A 45 34.23 -18.17 15.57
C LEU A 45 33.47 -18.99 14.50
N ALA A 46 32.15 -18.88 14.46
CA ALA A 46 31.36 -19.49 13.39
C ALA A 46 31.68 -18.88 12.02
N LYS A 47 31.85 -17.55 11.95
CA LYS A 47 32.18 -16.82 10.73
C LYS A 47 33.58 -17.16 10.19
N GLU A 48 34.57 -17.37 11.05
CA GLU A 48 35.91 -17.82 10.61
C GLU A 48 35.84 -19.11 9.78
N SER A 49 34.89 -20.00 10.10
CA SER A 49 34.70 -21.26 9.37
C SER A 49 33.77 -21.12 8.16
N GLN A 50 32.86 -20.16 8.17
CA GLN A 50 31.85 -19.89 7.12
C GLN A 50 31.68 -18.40 6.90
N PRO A 51 32.65 -17.70 6.29
CA PRO A 51 32.65 -16.24 6.20
C PRO A 51 31.51 -15.67 5.37
N ASP A 52 31.01 -16.40 4.38
CA ASP A 52 29.93 -15.98 3.48
C ASP A 52 28.56 -16.60 3.85
N ASN A 53 28.41 -17.05 5.09
CA ASN A 53 27.10 -17.58 5.52
C ASN A 53 26.17 -16.42 5.91
N PRO A 54 25.08 -16.15 5.15
CA PRO A 54 24.23 -14.99 5.40
C PRO A 54 23.55 -15.06 6.78
N LYS A 55 23.25 -16.25 7.29
CA LYS A 55 22.60 -16.39 8.61
C LYS A 55 23.53 -15.99 9.75
N ILE A 56 24.85 -16.30 9.64
CA ILE A 56 25.84 -15.90 10.64
C ILE A 56 26.02 -14.38 10.59
N LEU A 57 26.19 -13.80 9.41
CA LEU A 57 26.34 -12.36 9.22
C LEU A 57 25.09 -11.60 9.73
N ARG A 58 23.89 -12.11 9.42
CA ARG A 58 22.64 -11.56 9.94
C ARG A 58 22.61 -11.54 11.46
N ASP A 59 22.93 -12.69 12.10
CA ASP A 59 22.78 -12.82 13.54
C ASP A 59 23.87 -12.03 14.30
N ILE A 60 25.06 -11.81 13.71
CA ILE A 60 26.02 -10.82 14.18
C ILE A 60 25.42 -9.41 14.10
N GLY A 61 24.84 -9.05 12.94
CA GLY A 61 24.21 -7.75 12.74
C GLY A 61 23.05 -7.50 13.71
N ILE A 62 22.20 -8.51 13.96
CA ILE A 62 21.13 -8.46 14.97
C ILE A 62 21.72 -8.25 16.36
N THR A 63 22.83 -8.94 16.70
CA THR A 63 23.47 -8.78 18.00
C THR A 63 24.00 -7.36 18.23
N TYR A 64 24.62 -6.75 17.21
CA TYR A 64 25.01 -5.34 17.26
C TYR A 64 23.79 -4.41 17.38
N TYR A 65 22.72 -4.71 16.66
CA TYR A 65 21.47 -3.96 16.75
C TYR A 65 20.91 -3.96 18.19
N GLN A 66 20.87 -5.12 18.84
CA GLN A 66 20.43 -5.25 20.25
C GLN A 66 21.37 -4.52 21.22
N LYS A 67 22.64 -4.37 20.88
CA LYS A 67 23.59 -3.53 21.62
C LYS A 67 23.44 -2.03 21.31
N LEU A 68 22.48 -1.63 20.48
CA LEU A 68 22.29 -0.25 19.98
C LEU A 68 23.47 0.30 19.17
N ASP A 69 24.34 -0.58 18.68
CA ASP A 69 25.41 -0.24 17.75
C ASP A 69 24.90 -0.37 16.30
N PHE A 70 24.10 0.59 15.90
CA PHE A 70 23.40 0.57 14.60
C PHE A 70 24.35 0.65 13.41
N GLN A 71 25.55 1.21 13.57
CA GLN A 71 26.50 1.28 12.46
C GLN A 71 27.06 -0.12 12.14
N ASN A 72 27.58 -0.85 13.12
CA ASN A 72 28.03 -2.21 12.94
C ASN A 72 26.88 -3.15 12.56
N ALA A 73 25.69 -2.94 13.12
CA ALA A 73 24.51 -3.70 12.74
C ALA A 73 24.21 -3.58 11.24
N ILE A 74 24.16 -2.35 10.71
CA ILE A 74 23.92 -2.09 9.29
C ILE A 74 25.01 -2.73 8.43
N ASP A 75 26.28 -2.62 8.81
CA ASP A 75 27.39 -3.15 8.03
C ASP A 75 27.33 -4.67 7.88
N TYR A 76 27.03 -5.41 8.95
CA TYR A 76 26.86 -6.87 8.91
C TYR A 76 25.55 -7.31 8.22
N LEU A 77 24.45 -6.62 8.48
CA LEU A 77 23.17 -6.90 7.84
C LEU A 77 23.23 -6.63 6.32
N LEU A 78 23.94 -5.61 5.86
CA LEU A 78 24.17 -5.37 4.44
C LEU A 78 25.00 -6.49 3.80
N GLN A 79 26.02 -7.02 4.48
CA GLN A 79 26.75 -8.18 3.98
C GLN A 79 25.85 -9.40 3.83
N SER A 80 24.98 -9.66 4.84
CA SER A 80 23.96 -10.70 4.75
C SER A 80 23.01 -10.49 3.56
N PHE A 81 22.48 -9.28 3.42
CA PHE A 81 21.56 -8.88 2.34
C PHE A 81 22.17 -9.04 0.94
N LEU A 82 23.45 -8.75 0.76
CA LEU A 82 24.13 -8.93 -0.53
C LEU A 82 24.23 -10.41 -0.94
N ILE A 83 24.23 -11.33 0.01
CA ILE A 83 24.27 -12.77 -0.24
C ILE A 83 22.84 -13.34 -0.38
N ASP A 84 21.94 -12.94 0.50
CA ASP A 84 20.53 -13.33 0.49
C ASP A 84 19.62 -12.11 0.69
N SER A 85 19.17 -11.54 -0.43
CA SER A 85 18.32 -10.35 -0.45
C SER A 85 16.85 -10.63 -0.11
N THR A 86 16.50 -11.89 0.14
CA THR A 86 15.11 -12.33 0.39
C THR A 86 14.87 -12.75 1.85
N ASP A 87 15.90 -12.71 2.69
CA ASP A 87 15.74 -13.03 4.11
C ASP A 87 14.96 -11.94 4.85
N GLY A 88 13.70 -12.24 5.22
CA GLY A 88 12.80 -11.28 5.87
C GLY A 88 13.35 -10.72 7.19
N ARG A 89 14.13 -11.49 7.97
CA ARG A 89 14.73 -11.00 9.21
C ARG A 89 15.81 -9.94 8.92
N THR A 90 16.65 -10.19 7.92
CA THR A 90 17.66 -9.20 7.48
C THR A 90 16.99 -7.91 7.03
N LEU A 91 15.94 -8.00 6.21
CA LEU A 91 15.19 -6.84 5.71
C LEU A 91 14.52 -6.05 6.85
N PHE A 92 13.91 -6.75 7.82
CA PHE A 92 13.32 -6.12 8.99
C PHE A 92 14.33 -5.32 9.80
N TYR A 93 15.45 -5.96 10.19
CA TYR A 93 16.46 -5.29 11.02
C TYR A 93 17.23 -4.19 10.27
N LEU A 94 17.45 -4.32 8.96
CA LEU A 94 17.97 -3.23 8.13
C LEU A 94 17.00 -2.06 8.08
N GLY A 95 15.72 -2.33 7.81
CA GLY A 95 14.68 -1.31 7.76
C GLY A 95 14.59 -0.52 9.05
N THR A 96 14.54 -1.22 10.19
CA THR A 96 14.46 -0.58 11.52
C THR A 96 15.74 0.17 11.88
N ALA A 97 16.93 -0.38 11.58
CA ALA A 97 18.20 0.30 11.82
C ALA A 97 18.34 1.57 10.99
N PHE A 98 17.89 1.56 9.72
CA PHE A 98 17.86 2.74 8.87
C PHE A 98 16.83 3.78 9.37
N GLU A 99 15.64 3.35 9.82
CA GLU A 99 14.62 4.24 10.39
C GLU A 99 15.16 4.95 11.64
N ILE A 100 15.77 4.21 12.59
CA ILE A 100 16.38 4.76 13.81
C ILE A 100 17.49 5.76 13.47
N THR A 101 18.32 5.46 12.48
CA THR A 101 19.42 6.31 12.03
C THR A 101 19.00 7.42 11.07
N LYS A 102 17.67 7.62 10.86
CA LYS A 102 17.08 8.66 10.00
C LYS A 102 17.46 8.56 8.51
N LYS A 103 17.84 7.39 8.05
CA LYS A 103 18.08 7.06 6.64
C LYS A 103 16.77 6.58 5.99
N ASN A 104 15.76 7.45 5.96
CA ASN A 104 14.38 7.09 5.65
C ASN A 104 14.21 6.44 4.27
N ASP A 105 14.93 6.91 3.23
CA ASP A 105 14.84 6.31 1.88
C ASP A 105 15.31 4.85 1.87
N MET A 106 16.39 4.55 2.62
CA MET A 106 16.88 3.17 2.76
C MET A 106 15.92 2.33 3.60
N ALA A 107 15.34 2.89 4.64
CA ALA A 107 14.32 2.21 5.44
C ALA A 107 13.09 1.82 4.59
N MET A 108 12.61 2.75 3.76
CA MET A 108 11.48 2.50 2.85
C MET A 108 11.80 1.40 1.82
N ASP A 109 13.01 1.36 1.26
CA ASP A 109 13.42 0.29 0.34
C ASP A 109 13.41 -1.07 1.05
N MET A 110 13.95 -1.17 2.26
CA MET A 110 13.98 -2.43 3.02
C MET A 110 12.56 -2.89 3.42
N TYR A 111 11.72 -1.97 3.87
CA TYR A 111 10.33 -2.30 4.24
C TYR A 111 9.50 -2.71 3.02
N SER A 112 9.67 -2.05 1.87
CA SER A 112 9.00 -2.46 0.63
C SER A 112 9.38 -3.89 0.24
N ARG A 113 10.68 -4.22 0.25
CA ARG A 113 11.16 -5.58 -0.03
C ARG A 113 10.65 -6.60 0.98
N TYR A 114 10.59 -6.24 2.27
CA TYR A 114 10.03 -7.12 3.30
C TYR A 114 8.57 -7.48 2.99
N VAL A 115 7.77 -6.51 2.60
CA VAL A 115 6.36 -6.70 2.22
C VAL A 115 6.24 -7.68 1.05
N ASP A 116 7.14 -7.61 0.07
CA ASP A 116 7.13 -8.48 -1.11
C ASP A 116 7.52 -9.94 -0.77
N VAL A 117 8.55 -10.13 0.06
CA VAL A 117 9.08 -11.49 0.36
C VAL A 117 8.37 -12.18 1.53
N SER A 118 7.62 -11.47 2.34
CA SER A 118 6.96 -11.99 3.55
C SER A 118 5.43 -11.75 3.53
N PRO A 119 4.69 -12.26 2.53
CA PRO A 119 3.27 -11.93 2.34
C PRO A 119 2.36 -12.44 3.46
N THR A 120 2.77 -13.46 4.22
CA THR A 120 1.99 -14.07 5.30
C THR A 120 2.56 -13.78 6.70
N SER A 121 3.52 -12.87 6.81
CA SER A 121 4.13 -12.52 8.10
C SER A 121 3.12 -11.85 9.03
N GLY A 122 3.12 -12.25 10.32
CA GLY A 122 2.27 -11.64 11.34
C GLY A 122 2.52 -10.15 11.56
N ILE A 123 3.73 -9.66 11.27
CA ILE A 123 4.08 -8.22 11.40
C ILE A 123 3.95 -7.44 10.08
N ARG A 124 3.48 -8.08 9.00
CA ARG A 124 3.39 -7.45 7.67
C ARG A 124 2.63 -6.12 7.71
N ASN A 125 1.45 -6.09 8.31
CA ASN A 125 0.63 -4.89 8.38
C ASN A 125 1.34 -3.74 9.12
N SER A 126 2.10 -4.08 10.16
CA SER A 126 2.90 -3.09 10.90
C SER A 126 4.04 -2.53 10.07
N ILE A 127 4.69 -3.36 9.24
CA ILE A 127 5.74 -2.91 8.32
C ILE A 127 5.15 -2.07 7.18
N GLU A 128 4.03 -2.49 6.59
CA GLU A 128 3.28 -1.67 5.62
C GLU A 128 2.91 -0.30 6.23
N GLY A 129 2.44 -0.29 7.49
CA GLY A 129 2.10 0.95 8.18
C GLY A 129 3.30 1.86 8.47
N ARG A 130 4.47 1.30 8.81
CA ARG A 130 5.72 2.07 8.94
C ARG A 130 6.17 2.66 7.62
N LEU A 131 6.09 1.88 6.54
CA LEU A 131 6.37 2.35 5.19
C LEU A 131 5.45 3.53 4.82
N GLU A 132 4.14 3.40 5.03
CA GLU A 132 3.17 4.49 4.81
C GLU A 132 3.50 5.74 5.64
N LYS A 133 3.92 5.58 6.88
CA LYS A 133 4.33 6.68 7.77
C LYS A 133 5.55 7.41 7.24
N LEU A 134 6.56 6.67 6.77
CA LEU A 134 7.77 7.26 6.17
C LEU A 134 7.45 7.98 4.85
N ILE A 135 6.57 7.43 4.00
CA ILE A 135 6.10 8.08 2.77
C ILE A 135 5.41 9.42 3.11
N ARG A 136 4.54 9.45 4.13
CA ARG A 136 3.87 10.68 4.59
C ARG A 136 4.87 11.73 5.10
N GLN A 137 5.88 11.31 5.85
CA GLN A 137 6.96 12.20 6.31
C GLN A 137 7.79 12.74 5.14
N GLN A 138 8.09 11.92 4.14
CA GLN A 138 8.79 12.34 2.93
C GLN A 138 7.99 13.38 2.14
N MET A 139 6.66 13.17 1.99
CA MET A 139 5.79 14.14 1.32
C MET A 139 5.69 15.47 2.06
N GLU A 140 5.66 15.43 3.40
CA GLU A 140 5.71 16.63 4.23
C GLU A 140 7.04 17.39 4.07
N ALA A 141 8.16 16.67 4.10
CA ALA A 141 9.48 17.26 3.87
C ALA A 141 9.58 17.89 2.47
N ALA A 142 9.08 17.21 1.44
CA ALA A 142 9.05 17.72 0.07
C ALA A 142 8.15 18.96 -0.07
N ALA A 143 7.05 19.05 0.67
CA ALA A 143 6.21 20.24 0.70
C ALA A 143 6.92 21.44 1.33
N LYS A 144 7.66 21.22 2.44
CA LYS A 144 8.47 22.26 3.10
C LYS A 144 9.60 22.75 2.19
N GLU A 145 10.28 21.82 1.52
CA GLU A 145 11.36 22.14 0.56
C GLU A 145 10.81 22.95 -0.63
N ALA A 146 9.69 22.52 -1.23
CA ALA A 146 9.06 23.23 -2.33
C ALA A 146 8.68 24.68 -1.96
N LEU A 147 8.24 24.91 -0.73
CA LEU A 147 7.95 26.25 -0.22
C LEU A 147 9.23 27.09 0.01
N ALA A 148 10.29 26.49 0.54
CA ALA A 148 11.55 27.15 0.75
C ALA A 148 12.20 27.58 -0.59
N ASP A 149 12.10 26.72 -1.59
CA ASP A 149 12.68 26.93 -2.92
C ASP A 149 11.72 27.57 -3.92
N GLU A 150 10.56 28.05 -3.47
CA GLU A 150 9.49 28.59 -4.35
C GLU A 150 10.00 29.58 -5.39
N SER A 151 10.96 30.44 -5.00
CA SER A 151 11.52 31.47 -5.90
C SER A 151 12.32 30.90 -7.07
N THR A 152 12.86 29.68 -6.93
CA THR A 152 13.68 29.01 -7.95
C THR A 152 12.88 28.12 -8.89
N LEU A 153 11.65 27.78 -8.51
CA LEU A 153 10.79 26.93 -9.32
C LEU A 153 10.35 27.67 -10.60
N ASP A 154 10.59 27.05 -11.75
CA ASP A 154 10.13 27.56 -13.05
C ASP A 154 8.90 26.78 -13.52
N PRO A 155 7.72 27.40 -13.60
CA PRO A 155 6.53 26.76 -14.13
C PRO A 155 6.71 26.22 -15.57
N GLY A 156 7.60 26.83 -16.36
CA GLY A 156 7.91 26.39 -17.71
C GLY A 156 8.48 24.97 -17.80
N MET A 157 9.17 24.51 -16.75
CA MET A 157 9.78 23.18 -16.66
C MET A 157 8.78 22.09 -16.25
N ILE A 158 7.57 22.43 -15.82
CA ILE A 158 6.55 21.46 -15.42
C ILE A 158 6.04 20.72 -16.66
N PRO A 159 5.99 19.37 -16.71
CA PRO A 159 5.43 18.64 -17.84
C PRO A 159 3.94 18.95 -18.04
N ASP A 160 3.51 19.15 -19.29
CA ASP A 160 2.11 19.49 -19.61
C ASP A 160 1.10 18.39 -19.24
N SER A 161 1.57 17.17 -19.05
CA SER A 161 0.76 16.02 -18.65
C SER A 161 0.42 16.00 -17.16
N THR A 162 0.98 16.91 -16.34
CA THR A 162 0.77 16.90 -14.89
C THR A 162 -0.50 17.62 -14.47
N VAL A 163 -1.34 16.96 -13.66
CA VAL A 163 -2.63 17.47 -13.21
C VAL A 163 -2.77 17.28 -11.70
N ALA A 164 -3.25 18.30 -10.99
CA ALA A 164 -3.69 18.16 -9.61
C ALA A 164 -5.17 18.50 -9.50
N VAL A 165 -5.88 17.82 -8.61
CA VAL A 165 -7.30 18.03 -8.34
C VAL A 165 -7.44 18.64 -6.96
N LEU A 166 -7.98 19.85 -6.89
CA LEU A 166 -8.26 20.55 -5.63
C LEU A 166 -9.57 20.06 -5.02
N TYR A 167 -9.75 20.24 -3.71
CA TYR A 167 -11.03 19.95 -3.07
C TYR A 167 -12.13 20.86 -3.60
N PHE A 168 -13.31 20.26 -3.77
CA PHE A 168 -14.49 20.96 -4.27
C PHE A 168 -15.13 21.79 -3.16
N LYS A 169 -15.49 23.02 -3.44
CA LYS A 169 -16.09 23.88 -2.41
C LYS A 169 -17.61 23.69 -2.36
N ASN A 170 -18.13 23.40 -1.17
CA ASN A 170 -19.55 23.46 -0.90
C ASN A 170 -20.03 24.92 -0.89
N MET A 171 -20.88 25.29 -1.85
CA MET A 171 -21.50 26.63 -1.97
C MET A 171 -22.84 26.72 -1.26
N GLY A 172 -23.39 25.60 -0.78
CA GLY A 172 -24.65 25.53 -0.06
C GLY A 172 -24.49 25.88 1.43
N SER A 173 -25.64 25.97 2.11
CA SER A 173 -25.71 26.18 3.56
C SER A 173 -25.74 24.87 4.36
N ASN A 174 -26.04 23.74 3.71
CA ASN A 174 -26.03 22.45 4.37
C ASN A 174 -24.60 21.95 4.55
N ARG A 175 -24.13 21.94 5.80
CA ARG A 175 -22.76 21.52 6.15
C ARG A 175 -22.60 20.02 6.30
N ASP A 176 -23.68 19.25 6.39
CA ASP A 176 -23.63 17.79 6.42
C ASP A 176 -23.05 17.22 5.10
N LEU A 177 -23.10 18.02 4.03
CA LEU A 177 -22.52 17.68 2.73
C LEU A 177 -21.04 18.10 2.57
N ASP A 178 -20.45 18.77 3.54
CA ASP A 178 -19.05 19.22 3.46
C ASP A 178 -18.06 18.05 3.22
N PRO A 179 -18.22 16.84 3.76
CA PRO A 179 -17.35 15.72 3.47
C PRO A 179 -17.26 15.36 1.97
N ILE A 180 -18.31 15.62 1.18
CA ILE A 180 -18.32 15.39 -0.28
C ILE A 180 -17.20 16.17 -0.98
N GLN A 181 -16.72 17.29 -0.42
CA GLN A 181 -15.63 18.10 -1.00
C GLN A 181 -14.38 17.26 -1.31
N LYS A 182 -14.00 16.40 -0.38
CA LYS A 182 -12.84 15.51 -0.50
C LYS A 182 -13.16 14.27 -1.34
N GLY A 183 -14.34 13.69 -1.14
CA GLY A 183 -14.78 12.51 -1.87
C GLY A 183 -14.87 12.75 -3.38
N LEU A 184 -15.45 13.87 -3.82
CA LEU A 184 -15.48 14.23 -5.25
C LEU A 184 -14.08 14.40 -5.83
N ALA A 185 -13.17 15.08 -5.11
CA ALA A 185 -11.80 15.24 -5.55
C ALA A 185 -11.09 13.89 -5.68
N ASP A 186 -11.26 12.99 -4.69
CA ASP A 186 -10.65 11.65 -4.68
C ASP A 186 -11.16 10.78 -5.83
N MET A 187 -12.47 10.83 -6.13
CA MET A 187 -13.06 10.13 -7.28
C MET A 187 -12.46 10.62 -8.60
N ILE A 188 -12.45 11.93 -8.82
CA ILE A 188 -11.90 12.55 -10.04
C ILE A 188 -10.40 12.24 -10.16
N MET A 189 -9.62 12.32 -9.08
CA MET A 189 -8.21 11.91 -9.08
C MET A 189 -8.04 10.45 -9.50
N THR A 190 -8.87 9.57 -8.94
CA THR A 190 -8.83 8.14 -9.24
C THR A 190 -9.11 7.87 -10.72
N ASP A 191 -10.11 8.54 -11.30
CA ASP A 191 -10.45 8.36 -12.69
C ASP A 191 -9.42 8.97 -13.64
N LEU A 192 -8.93 10.16 -13.37
CA LEU A 192 -7.85 10.75 -14.15
C LEU A 192 -6.56 9.93 -14.11
N SER A 193 -6.30 9.21 -13.00
CA SER A 193 -5.14 8.33 -12.85
C SER A 193 -5.19 7.08 -13.75
N LYS A 194 -6.36 6.73 -14.29
CA LYS A 194 -6.53 5.65 -15.27
C LYS A 194 -6.03 6.03 -16.67
N VAL A 195 -5.79 7.32 -16.90
CA VAL A 195 -5.32 7.87 -18.18
C VAL A 195 -3.80 7.84 -18.21
N LYS A 196 -3.21 6.94 -19.00
CA LYS A 196 -1.76 6.68 -19.06
C LYS A 196 -0.92 7.89 -19.46
N SER A 197 -1.49 8.80 -20.26
CA SER A 197 -0.82 10.02 -20.71
C SER A 197 -0.82 11.15 -19.68
N LEU A 198 -1.60 11.02 -18.59
CA LEU A 198 -1.65 11.99 -17.50
C LEU A 198 -0.81 11.51 -16.30
N LYS A 199 -0.18 12.47 -15.64
CA LYS A 199 0.45 12.28 -14.34
C LYS A 199 -0.36 13.06 -13.31
N VAL A 200 -1.22 12.36 -12.59
CA VAL A 200 -2.04 12.95 -11.53
C VAL A 200 -1.21 13.07 -10.25
N ILE A 201 -1.24 14.26 -9.65
CA ILE A 201 -0.59 14.51 -8.37
C ILE A 201 -1.40 13.84 -7.26
N GLU A 202 -0.73 13.09 -6.43
CA GLU A 202 -1.36 12.35 -5.33
C GLU A 202 -2.05 13.27 -4.32
N ARG A 203 -3.22 12.83 -3.83
CA ARG A 203 -4.01 13.57 -2.83
C ARG A 203 -3.19 13.93 -1.58
N LEU A 204 -2.41 12.98 -1.08
CA LEU A 204 -1.59 13.19 0.11
C LEU A 204 -0.54 14.29 -0.10
N ARG A 205 0.12 14.34 -1.27
CA ARG A 205 1.09 15.38 -1.60
C ARG A 205 0.42 16.77 -1.66
N MET A 206 -0.75 16.84 -2.28
CA MET A 206 -1.54 18.07 -2.32
C MET A 206 -1.91 18.51 -0.89
N GLN A 207 -2.41 17.60 -0.08
CA GLN A 207 -2.82 17.89 1.29
C GLN A 207 -1.65 18.40 2.13
N LYS A 208 -0.49 17.75 2.10
CA LYS A 208 0.69 18.18 2.86
C LYS A 208 1.15 19.57 2.46
N LEU A 209 1.11 19.89 1.17
CA LEU A 209 1.40 21.24 0.71
C LEU A 209 0.39 22.26 1.23
N MET A 210 -0.92 21.96 1.23
CA MET A 210 -1.95 22.84 1.75
C MET A 210 -1.79 23.11 3.25
N GLU A 211 -1.43 22.09 4.02
CA GLU A 211 -1.14 22.19 5.43
C GLU A 211 0.04 23.14 5.69
N GLU A 212 1.15 22.98 4.98
CA GLU A 212 2.34 23.80 5.09
C GLU A 212 2.11 25.26 4.63
N MET A 213 1.25 25.47 3.64
CA MET A 213 0.84 26.82 3.21
C MET A 213 -0.11 27.52 4.18
N GLY A 214 -0.57 26.85 5.25
CA GLY A 214 -1.54 27.39 6.20
C GLY A 214 -2.95 27.59 5.61
N LEU A 215 -3.27 26.89 4.50
CA LEU A 215 -4.59 26.96 3.86
C LEU A 215 -5.64 26.10 4.60
N GLY A 216 -5.23 25.51 5.70
CA GLY A 216 -6.06 24.73 6.60
C GLY A 216 -6.54 23.40 6.01
N MET A 217 -7.25 22.65 6.85
CA MET A 217 -7.74 21.30 6.50
C MET A 217 -8.86 21.32 5.45
N THR A 218 -9.42 22.47 5.14
CA THR A 218 -10.44 22.61 4.08
C THR A 218 -9.83 22.49 2.69
N GLY A 219 -8.53 22.78 2.52
CA GLY A 219 -7.84 22.69 1.23
C GLY A 219 -8.47 23.53 0.10
N ILE A 220 -9.33 24.50 0.47
CA ILE A 220 -10.04 25.33 -0.51
C ILE A 220 -9.10 26.44 -0.97
N VAL A 221 -8.80 26.44 -2.26
CA VAL A 221 -7.90 27.38 -2.92
C VAL A 221 -8.71 28.38 -3.74
N ASP A 222 -8.45 29.67 -3.58
CA ASP A 222 -9.03 30.69 -4.44
C ASP A 222 -8.32 30.76 -5.81
N GLU A 223 -8.89 31.52 -6.76
CA GLU A 223 -8.34 31.62 -8.12
C GLU A 223 -6.97 32.32 -8.16
N LYS A 224 -6.69 33.18 -7.20
CA LYS A 224 -5.41 33.93 -7.15
C LYS A 224 -4.28 33.04 -6.61
N THR A 225 -4.61 32.16 -5.65
CA THR A 225 -3.65 31.26 -5.02
C THR A 225 -3.42 29.98 -5.84
N ALA A 226 -4.39 29.60 -6.68
CA ALA A 226 -4.34 28.35 -7.44
C ALA A 226 -3.07 28.20 -8.32
N PRO A 227 -2.62 29.18 -9.10
CA PRO A 227 -1.39 29.05 -9.91
C PRO A 227 -0.15 28.81 -9.04
N ARG A 228 -0.06 29.45 -7.86
CA ARG A 228 1.01 29.24 -6.89
C ARG A 228 1.02 27.80 -6.37
N VAL A 229 -0.15 27.29 -5.99
CA VAL A 229 -0.31 25.89 -5.54
C VAL A 229 0.12 24.92 -6.65
N GLY A 230 -0.33 25.16 -7.88
CA GLY A 230 0.06 24.31 -9.02
C GLY A 230 1.57 24.30 -9.26
N LYS A 231 2.22 25.46 -9.20
CA LYS A 231 3.67 25.59 -9.30
C LYS A 231 4.39 24.76 -8.23
N LEU A 232 3.99 24.87 -6.97
CA LEU A 232 4.58 24.15 -5.83
C LEU A 232 4.33 22.64 -5.90
N LEU A 233 3.18 22.21 -6.43
CA LEU A 233 2.88 20.80 -6.67
C LEU A 233 3.62 20.22 -7.88
N GLY A 234 4.14 21.06 -8.77
CA GLY A 234 4.63 20.63 -10.07
C GLY A 234 3.50 20.17 -10.99
N ALA A 235 2.32 20.77 -10.89
CA ALA A 235 1.18 20.52 -11.74
C ALA A 235 1.06 21.62 -12.81
N SER A 236 0.92 21.24 -14.08
CA SER A 236 0.72 22.18 -15.19
C SER A 236 -0.73 22.69 -15.28
N ARG A 237 -1.65 21.90 -14.76
CA ARG A 237 -3.09 22.17 -14.71
C ARG A 237 -3.65 21.80 -13.35
N LEU A 238 -4.58 22.63 -12.85
CA LEU A 238 -5.36 22.33 -11.66
C LEU A 238 -6.82 22.14 -12.04
N VAL A 239 -7.39 21.04 -11.59
CA VAL A 239 -8.85 20.86 -11.57
C VAL A 239 -9.37 21.55 -10.33
N LYS A 240 -10.31 22.46 -10.49
CA LYS A 240 -11.03 23.14 -9.43
C LYS A 240 -12.52 22.97 -9.61
N GLY A 241 -13.25 22.84 -8.53
CA GLY A 241 -14.69 22.72 -8.60
C GLY A 241 -15.43 23.26 -7.39
N THR A 242 -16.73 23.39 -7.58
CA THR A 242 -17.69 23.72 -6.51
C THR A 242 -18.90 22.83 -6.65
N PHE A 243 -19.64 22.60 -5.57
CA PHE A 243 -20.96 22.01 -5.67
C PHE A 243 -21.96 22.82 -4.85
N THR A 244 -23.21 22.82 -5.33
CA THR A 244 -24.30 23.57 -4.73
C THR A 244 -25.51 22.65 -4.63
N PRO A 245 -25.95 22.28 -3.42
CA PRO A 245 -27.24 21.63 -3.22
C PRO A 245 -28.36 22.55 -3.67
N LEU A 246 -29.31 22.01 -4.42
CA LEU A 246 -30.49 22.74 -4.94
C LEU A 246 -31.77 22.15 -4.31
N THR A 247 -32.90 22.83 -4.54
CA THR A 247 -34.19 22.32 -4.12
C THR A 247 -34.59 21.04 -4.87
N GLY A 248 -35.30 20.12 -4.21
CA GLY A 248 -35.80 18.87 -4.82
C GLY A 248 -34.66 17.84 -4.97
N ASP A 249 -33.81 17.71 -3.96
CA ASP A 249 -32.71 16.76 -3.88
C ASP A 249 -31.75 16.78 -5.06
N LYS A 250 -31.65 17.94 -5.72
CA LYS A 250 -30.72 18.19 -6.83
C LYS A 250 -29.39 18.71 -6.32
N ILE A 251 -28.35 18.40 -7.06
CA ILE A 251 -27.01 18.96 -6.87
C ILE A 251 -26.53 19.57 -8.19
N ARG A 252 -25.91 20.72 -8.12
CA ARG A 252 -25.13 21.29 -9.21
C ARG A 252 -23.65 21.15 -8.88
N ILE A 253 -22.87 20.65 -9.83
CA ILE A 253 -21.42 20.59 -9.73
C ILE A 253 -20.82 21.37 -10.89
N ASP A 254 -19.92 22.27 -10.55
CA ASP A 254 -19.14 23.05 -11.51
C ASP A 254 -17.67 22.61 -11.38
N ALA A 255 -17.05 22.16 -12.48
CA ALA A 255 -15.62 21.82 -12.50
C ALA A 255 -14.95 22.40 -13.73
N GLY A 256 -13.69 22.77 -13.61
CA GLY A 256 -12.91 23.33 -14.72
C GLY A 256 -11.41 23.27 -14.46
N LEU A 257 -10.65 23.69 -15.47
CA LEU A 257 -9.20 23.69 -15.46
C LEU A 257 -8.64 25.09 -15.23
N ILE A 258 -7.62 25.21 -14.39
CA ILE A 258 -6.80 26.41 -14.23
C ILE A 258 -5.40 26.06 -14.76
N PRO A 259 -4.93 26.70 -15.85
CA PRO A 259 -3.56 26.53 -16.30
C PRO A 259 -2.60 27.23 -15.33
N VAL A 260 -1.45 26.61 -15.08
CA VAL A 260 -0.43 27.12 -14.15
C VAL A 260 0.63 27.96 -14.89
N LYS A 261 0.90 27.60 -16.14
CA LYS A 261 1.94 28.24 -16.96
C LYS A 261 1.49 29.54 -17.66
N THR A 262 0.21 29.67 -17.87
CA THR A 262 -0.37 30.83 -18.64
C THR A 262 -1.46 31.48 -17.82
N GLU A 263 -1.64 32.79 -18.03
CA GLU A 263 -2.83 33.45 -17.51
C GLU A 263 -4.07 32.91 -18.23
N GLY A 264 -4.93 32.20 -17.50
CA GLY A 264 -6.15 31.63 -18.04
C GLY A 264 -7.27 31.74 -17.02
N SER A 265 -8.48 32.01 -17.50
CA SER A 265 -9.66 32.02 -16.64
C SER A 265 -10.20 30.60 -16.46
N PHE A 266 -10.68 30.32 -15.27
CA PHE A 266 -11.46 29.14 -14.96
C PHE A 266 -12.72 29.11 -15.83
N GLN A 267 -12.83 28.08 -16.69
CA GLN A 267 -14.05 27.83 -17.45
C GLN A 267 -14.72 26.58 -16.89
N SER A 268 -15.82 26.76 -16.18
CA SER A 268 -16.57 25.63 -15.66
C SER A 268 -17.60 25.12 -16.67
N SER A 269 -17.84 23.81 -16.64
CA SER A 269 -19.07 23.21 -17.17
C SER A 269 -19.93 22.80 -15.99
N PRO A 270 -21.13 23.35 -15.88
CA PRO A 270 -22.06 22.94 -14.86
C PRO A 270 -22.77 21.63 -15.26
N GLU A 271 -22.77 20.69 -14.35
CA GLU A 271 -23.62 19.50 -14.39
C GLU A 271 -24.68 19.61 -13.31
N VAL A 272 -25.94 19.30 -13.62
CA VAL A 272 -27.06 19.39 -12.68
C VAL A 272 -27.93 18.15 -12.82
N ASP A 273 -28.09 17.41 -11.71
CA ASP A 273 -28.99 16.28 -11.64
C ASP A 273 -29.44 16.05 -10.17
N LEU A 274 -30.19 14.98 -9.93
CA LEU A 274 -30.49 14.51 -8.57
C LEU A 274 -29.21 14.07 -7.86
N LEU A 275 -29.16 14.24 -6.55
CA LEU A 275 -28.02 13.82 -5.74
C LEU A 275 -27.77 12.32 -5.84
N GLU A 276 -28.81 11.51 -6.04
CA GLU A 276 -28.69 10.06 -6.30
C GLU A 276 -27.91 9.72 -7.59
N ASN A 277 -27.86 10.67 -8.54
CA ASN A 277 -27.11 10.54 -9.78
C ASN A 277 -25.69 11.12 -9.69
N LEU A 278 -25.20 11.42 -8.48
CA LEU A 278 -23.89 12.04 -8.21
C LEU A 278 -22.75 11.36 -8.98
N PHE A 279 -22.76 10.04 -8.99
CA PHE A 279 -21.69 9.25 -9.61
C PHE A 279 -21.68 9.37 -11.14
N LYS A 280 -22.86 9.49 -11.76
CA LYS A 280 -22.99 9.77 -13.21
C LYS A 280 -22.55 11.19 -13.56
N LEU A 281 -22.92 12.16 -12.71
CA LEU A 281 -22.48 13.54 -12.86
C LEU A 281 -20.95 13.62 -12.80
N GLU A 282 -20.34 12.92 -11.87
CA GLU A 282 -18.87 12.86 -11.74
C GLU A 282 -18.22 12.31 -13.01
N LYS A 283 -18.71 11.21 -13.59
CA LYS A 283 -18.19 10.67 -14.86
C LYS A 283 -18.28 11.68 -16.02
N ASN A 284 -19.40 12.37 -16.15
CA ASN A 284 -19.56 13.42 -17.16
C ASN A 284 -18.51 14.52 -16.97
N LEU A 285 -18.27 14.94 -15.72
CA LEU A 285 -17.25 15.94 -15.41
C LEU A 285 -15.85 15.46 -15.79
N VAL A 286 -15.49 14.21 -15.46
CA VAL A 286 -14.19 13.62 -15.79
C VAL A 286 -13.98 13.59 -17.30
N PHE A 287 -14.93 13.10 -18.09
CA PHE A 287 -14.83 13.10 -19.54
C PHE A 287 -14.73 14.52 -20.10
N GLY A 288 -15.52 15.46 -19.58
CA GLY A 288 -15.44 16.86 -19.98
C GLY A 288 -14.11 17.54 -19.63
N LEU A 289 -13.47 17.17 -18.54
CA LEU A 289 -12.13 17.62 -18.17
C LEU A 289 -11.06 17.04 -19.10
N ILE A 290 -11.15 15.74 -19.43
CA ILE A 290 -10.22 15.06 -20.34
C ILE A 290 -10.29 15.66 -21.75
N ASP A 291 -11.49 15.89 -22.27
CA ASP A 291 -11.70 16.53 -23.57
C ASP A 291 -11.07 17.94 -23.63
N ARG A 292 -11.19 18.72 -22.56
CA ARG A 292 -10.57 20.06 -22.45
C ARG A 292 -9.05 20.02 -22.34
N MET A 293 -8.49 18.91 -21.86
CA MET A 293 -7.06 18.70 -21.83
C MET A 293 -6.51 18.25 -23.19
N ASP A 294 -7.38 18.03 -24.18
CA ASP A 294 -7.05 17.49 -25.52
C ASP A 294 -6.36 16.13 -25.44
N VAL A 295 -6.85 15.28 -24.51
CA VAL A 295 -6.33 13.94 -24.27
C VAL A 295 -7.21 12.92 -24.98
N GLN A 296 -6.58 12.08 -25.81
CA GLN A 296 -7.26 11.00 -26.50
C GLN A 296 -7.24 9.74 -25.64
N LEU A 297 -8.41 9.22 -25.31
CA LEU A 297 -8.56 7.98 -24.53
C LEU A 297 -8.58 6.75 -25.44
N SER A 298 -7.88 5.71 -25.06
CA SER A 298 -8.13 4.37 -25.56
C SER A 298 -9.49 3.84 -25.08
N GLN A 299 -10.00 2.78 -25.73
CA GLN A 299 -11.25 2.17 -25.27
C GLN A 299 -11.11 1.58 -23.87
N GLU A 300 -9.96 0.97 -23.56
CA GLU A 300 -9.67 0.42 -22.23
C GLU A 300 -9.70 1.49 -21.12
N GLU A 301 -9.12 2.68 -21.40
CA GLU A 301 -9.14 3.79 -20.43
C GLU A 301 -10.56 4.33 -20.25
N ARG A 302 -11.33 4.43 -21.33
CA ARG A 302 -12.73 4.85 -21.28
C ARG A 302 -13.57 3.88 -20.45
N ASP A 303 -13.49 2.59 -20.75
CA ASP A 303 -14.22 1.55 -20.02
C ASP A 303 -13.83 1.55 -18.53
N ALA A 304 -12.55 1.74 -18.22
CA ALA A 304 -12.08 1.84 -16.85
C ALA A 304 -12.65 3.05 -16.11
N ILE A 305 -12.74 4.22 -16.75
CA ILE A 305 -13.32 5.44 -16.17
C ILE A 305 -14.81 5.27 -15.93
N GLU A 306 -15.54 4.61 -16.84
CA GLU A 306 -16.98 4.38 -16.72
C GLU A 306 -17.40 3.51 -15.52
N VAL A 307 -16.45 2.76 -14.93
CA VAL A 307 -16.73 1.97 -13.71
C VAL A 307 -17.09 2.89 -12.55
N ILE A 308 -18.29 2.73 -12.01
CA ILE A 308 -18.77 3.43 -10.82
C ILE A 308 -18.36 2.59 -9.59
N PRO A 309 -17.53 3.13 -8.67
CA PRO A 309 -17.03 2.37 -7.52
C PRO A 309 -18.14 1.97 -6.52
N THR A 310 -19.16 2.80 -6.39
CA THR A 310 -20.37 2.57 -5.59
C THR A 310 -21.52 3.40 -6.15
N GLU A 311 -22.74 2.87 -6.12
CA GLU A 311 -23.97 3.63 -6.38
C GLU A 311 -24.70 3.98 -5.08
N ASN A 312 -24.18 3.58 -3.93
CA ASN A 312 -24.77 3.81 -2.63
C ASN A 312 -24.29 5.13 -2.03
N LEU A 313 -25.17 6.11 -1.95
CA LEU A 313 -24.84 7.45 -1.42
C LEU A 313 -24.42 7.40 0.06
N LEU A 314 -25.00 6.52 0.89
CA LEU A 314 -24.61 6.38 2.30
C LEU A 314 -23.20 5.80 2.41
N ALA A 315 -22.87 4.79 1.60
CA ALA A 315 -21.52 4.26 1.53
C ALA A 315 -20.50 5.34 1.13
N PHE A 316 -20.86 6.17 0.14
CA PHE A 316 -20.00 7.26 -0.29
C PHE A 316 -19.86 8.35 0.77
N MET A 317 -20.93 8.71 1.48
CA MET A 317 -20.85 9.70 2.57
C MET A 317 -19.94 9.21 3.70
N ALA A 318 -20.08 7.95 4.12
CA ALA A 318 -19.18 7.35 5.10
C ALA A 318 -17.73 7.36 4.61
N TYR A 319 -17.49 7.01 3.35
CA TYR A 319 -16.17 7.11 2.71
C TYR A 319 -15.59 8.53 2.76
N CYS A 320 -16.40 9.55 2.48
CA CYS A 320 -15.98 10.95 2.53
C CYS A 320 -15.60 11.39 3.96
N HIS A 321 -16.35 10.93 4.97
CA HIS A 321 -15.99 11.15 6.37
C HIS A 321 -14.67 10.47 6.73
N ALA A 322 -14.47 9.22 6.28
CA ALA A 322 -13.23 8.50 6.49
C ALA A 322 -12.02 9.24 5.93
N LEU A 323 -12.12 9.81 4.71
CA LEU A 323 -11.07 10.64 4.12
C LEU A 323 -10.74 11.87 4.97
N ASP A 324 -11.74 12.50 5.58
CA ASP A 324 -11.52 13.67 6.44
C ASP A 324 -10.75 13.29 7.72
N TYR A 325 -11.07 12.14 8.33
CA TYR A 325 -10.33 11.62 9.48
C TYR A 325 -8.92 11.15 9.12
N GLU A 326 -8.76 10.50 7.94
CA GLU A 326 -7.44 10.10 7.42
C GLU A 326 -6.51 11.31 7.28
N ASP A 327 -7.02 12.42 6.73
CA ASP A 327 -6.26 13.65 6.55
C ASP A 327 -5.81 14.28 7.88
N ARG A 328 -6.59 14.09 8.94
CA ARG A 328 -6.25 14.55 10.30
C ARG A 328 -5.31 13.59 11.04
N GLY A 329 -4.93 12.48 10.45
CA GLY A 329 -4.15 11.45 11.11
C GLY A 329 -4.92 10.65 12.16
N MET A 330 -6.26 10.73 12.15
CA MET A 330 -7.16 10.03 13.06
C MET A 330 -7.54 8.67 12.44
N TYR A 331 -6.57 7.75 12.39
CA TYR A 331 -6.69 6.53 11.60
C TYR A 331 -7.71 5.53 12.16
N GLU A 332 -7.92 5.49 13.49
CA GLU A 332 -8.94 4.67 14.12
C GLU A 332 -10.34 5.07 13.65
N GLN A 333 -10.66 6.38 13.72
CA GLN A 333 -11.94 6.91 13.26
C GLN A 333 -12.10 6.76 11.74
N SER A 334 -11.01 6.97 10.99
CA SER A 334 -11.01 6.74 9.56
C SER A 334 -11.37 5.28 9.22
N ALA A 335 -10.76 4.31 9.91
CA ALA A 335 -11.07 2.89 9.73
C ALA A 335 -12.53 2.55 10.09
N GLU A 336 -13.10 3.16 11.14
CA GLU A 336 -14.50 2.98 11.51
C GLU A 336 -15.43 3.43 10.38
N PHE A 337 -15.20 4.62 9.82
CA PHE A 337 -16.01 5.13 8.73
C PHE A 337 -15.81 4.37 7.41
N TYR A 338 -14.61 3.85 7.11
CA TYR A 338 -14.44 2.96 5.96
C TYR A 338 -15.18 1.63 6.15
N ARG A 339 -15.24 1.07 7.37
CA ARG A 339 -16.07 -0.11 7.67
C ARG A 339 -17.55 0.21 7.53
N GLU A 340 -18.02 1.38 7.96
CA GLU A 340 -19.40 1.83 7.75
C GLU A 340 -19.72 1.91 6.26
N ALA A 341 -18.83 2.47 5.43
CA ALA A 341 -18.99 2.48 3.98
C ALA A 341 -19.17 1.07 3.41
N LEU A 342 -18.37 0.10 3.88
CA LEU A 342 -18.47 -1.30 3.47
C LEU A 342 -19.69 -2.03 4.03
N MET A 343 -20.26 -1.58 5.15
CA MET A 343 -21.56 -2.09 5.62
C MET A 343 -22.71 -1.66 4.70
N HIS A 344 -22.65 -0.46 4.15
CA HIS A 344 -23.64 0.04 3.21
C HIS A 344 -23.44 -0.51 1.79
N ASP A 345 -22.20 -0.74 1.38
CA ASP A 345 -21.84 -1.34 0.10
C ASP A 345 -20.58 -2.22 0.23
N PRO A 346 -20.76 -3.54 0.44
CA PRO A 346 -19.63 -4.48 0.53
C PRO A 346 -18.77 -4.56 -0.74
N GLY A 347 -19.29 -4.11 -1.88
CA GLY A 347 -18.59 -4.08 -3.17
C GLY A 347 -17.71 -2.84 -3.37
N PHE A 348 -17.72 -1.88 -2.46
CA PHE A 348 -16.95 -0.64 -2.58
C PHE A 348 -15.45 -0.88 -2.40
N SER A 349 -14.78 -1.33 -3.46
CA SER A 349 -13.36 -1.72 -3.45
C SER A 349 -12.44 -0.62 -2.92
N ARG A 350 -12.70 0.65 -3.30
CA ARG A 350 -11.91 1.79 -2.85
C ARG A 350 -11.96 1.98 -1.33
N ALA A 351 -13.13 1.78 -0.71
CA ALA A 351 -13.26 1.82 0.74
C ALA A 351 -12.48 0.67 1.41
N SER A 352 -12.48 -0.52 0.81
CA SER A 352 -11.71 -1.66 1.30
C SER A 352 -10.20 -1.42 1.24
N GLU A 353 -9.69 -0.87 0.13
CA GLU A 353 -8.28 -0.50 -0.02
C GLU A 353 -7.86 0.53 1.03
N LYS A 354 -8.67 1.57 1.22
CA LYS A 354 -8.41 2.64 2.20
C LYS A 354 -8.53 2.17 3.64
N LEU A 355 -9.47 1.27 3.94
CA LEU A 355 -9.56 0.64 5.25
C LEU A 355 -8.26 -0.09 5.60
N LYS A 356 -7.74 -0.89 4.66
CA LYS A 356 -6.47 -1.59 4.86
C LYS A 356 -5.31 -0.63 5.16
N VAL A 357 -5.22 0.49 4.43
CA VAL A 357 -4.19 1.51 4.67
C VAL A 357 -4.34 2.11 6.07
N SER A 358 -5.55 2.44 6.52
CA SER A 358 -5.79 2.97 7.86
C SER A 358 -5.43 1.96 8.95
N GLU A 359 -5.81 0.68 8.78
CA GLU A 359 -5.45 -0.41 9.70
C GLU A 359 -3.93 -0.63 9.76
N ASN A 360 -3.24 -0.56 8.63
CA ASN A 360 -1.79 -0.64 8.57
C ASN A 360 -1.13 0.54 9.31
N LEU A 361 -1.63 1.77 9.13
CA LEU A 361 -1.12 2.95 9.83
C LEU A 361 -1.28 2.85 11.35
N ILE A 362 -2.39 2.28 11.83
CA ILE A 362 -2.61 1.96 13.24
C ILE A 362 -1.56 0.94 13.70
N ALA A 363 -1.44 -0.18 12.98
CA ALA A 363 -0.47 -1.24 13.28
C ALA A 363 0.98 -0.75 13.22
N GLY A 364 1.31 0.15 12.30
CA GLY A 364 2.63 0.78 12.17
C GLY A 364 3.00 1.72 13.33
N GLY A 365 2.07 1.98 14.25
CA GLY A 365 2.31 2.70 15.50
C GLY A 365 2.94 1.85 16.61
N LEU A 366 2.98 0.50 16.45
CA LEU A 366 3.58 -0.39 17.45
C LEU A 366 5.07 -0.09 17.65
N GLU A 367 5.54 -0.23 18.88
CA GLU A 367 6.95 -0.10 19.20
C GLU A 367 7.78 -1.20 18.53
N ILE A 368 9.02 -0.90 18.17
CA ILE A 368 9.89 -1.85 17.45
C ILE A 368 10.11 -3.12 18.28
N GLY A 369 10.26 -2.99 19.60
CA GLY A 369 10.43 -4.13 20.51
C GLY A 369 9.24 -5.11 20.50
N GLU A 370 8.02 -4.62 20.31
CA GLU A 370 6.82 -5.45 20.17
C GLU A 370 6.84 -6.23 18.85
N LEU A 371 7.31 -5.60 17.77
CA LEU A 371 7.47 -6.25 16.47
C LEU A 371 8.55 -7.33 16.49
N GLU A 372 9.66 -7.09 17.21
CA GLU A 372 10.73 -8.07 17.40
C GLU A 372 10.22 -9.32 18.13
N GLN A 373 9.41 -9.14 19.18
CA GLN A 373 8.79 -10.26 19.91
C GLN A 373 7.85 -11.07 19.00
N GLN A 374 7.03 -10.40 18.19
CA GLN A 374 6.15 -11.09 17.23
C GLN A 374 6.94 -11.82 16.15
N LEU A 375 8.03 -11.21 15.65
CA LEU A 375 8.91 -11.82 14.66
C LEU A 375 9.62 -13.06 15.22
N ALA A 376 10.07 -13.02 16.49
CA ALA A 376 10.69 -14.14 17.18
C ALA A 376 9.68 -15.28 17.41
N GLY A 377 8.44 -14.97 17.77
CA GLY A 377 7.36 -15.94 17.96
C GLY A 377 6.96 -16.67 16.67
N SER A 378 7.01 -15.98 15.52
CA SER A 378 6.71 -16.57 14.22
C SER A 378 7.85 -17.44 13.65
N ALA A 379 9.09 -17.26 14.11
CA ALA A 379 10.24 -18.07 13.70
C ALA A 379 10.25 -19.51 14.27
N GLY A 380 9.31 -19.83 15.16
CA GLY A 380 9.13 -21.18 15.76
C GLY A 380 8.31 -22.13 14.88
N GLU A 381 7.66 -21.70 13.82
CA GLU A 381 7.05 -22.57 12.83
C GLU A 381 8.03 -22.85 11.68
N PRO A 382 8.49 -24.10 11.47
CA PRO A 382 9.26 -24.42 10.29
C PRO A 382 8.35 -24.20 9.07
N ALA A 383 8.79 -23.37 8.14
CA ALA A 383 8.17 -23.26 6.81
C ALA A 383 8.18 -24.65 6.16
N GLY A 384 7.10 -25.37 6.34
CA GLY A 384 6.84 -26.64 5.70
C GLY A 384 6.56 -26.42 4.24
N THR A 385 7.62 -26.36 3.45
CA THR A 385 7.53 -26.47 2.00
C THR A 385 7.38 -27.95 1.64
N GLU A 386 6.19 -28.47 1.63
CA GLU A 386 5.90 -29.68 0.88
C GLU A 386 5.51 -29.31 -0.56
N LEU A 387 6.53 -29.21 -1.41
CA LEU A 387 6.35 -29.47 -2.83
C LEU A 387 6.13 -30.99 -2.97
N LYS A 388 4.91 -31.41 -3.11
CA LYS A 388 4.63 -32.76 -3.63
C LYS A 388 4.93 -32.82 -5.12
N THR A 389 6.12 -33.30 -5.43
CA THR A 389 6.41 -33.85 -6.74
C THR A 389 5.58 -35.13 -6.91
N ALA A 390 4.74 -35.11 -7.92
CA ALA A 390 4.08 -36.32 -8.42
C ALA A 390 5.12 -37.21 -9.06
N GLU A 391 5.41 -38.33 -8.44
CA GLU A 391 6.06 -39.47 -9.12
C GLU A 391 5.13 -40.69 -9.11
N SER A 392 4.84 -41.13 -10.31
CA SER A 392 4.11 -42.31 -10.67
C SER A 392 4.86 -43.58 -10.25
N ALA A 393 4.22 -44.53 -9.59
CA ALA A 393 4.53 -45.93 -9.73
C ALA A 393 3.25 -46.72 -9.44
N GLY A 394 2.82 -47.47 -10.44
CA GLY A 394 1.74 -48.42 -10.33
C GLY A 394 2.17 -49.68 -9.60
N GLU A 395 1.20 -50.36 -9.06
CA GLU A 395 1.08 -51.81 -8.95
C GLU A 395 -0.33 -52.14 -8.48
N GLU A 396 -1.09 -52.84 -9.33
CA GLU A 396 -2.25 -53.69 -9.03
C GLU A 396 -1.75 -55.11 -8.71
N PRO A 397 -2.65 -56.10 -8.40
CA PRO A 397 -3.78 -56.18 -7.48
C PRO A 397 -3.71 -57.45 -6.59
N GLU A 398 -4.62 -57.62 -5.63
CA GLU A 398 -5.25 -58.93 -5.30
C GLU A 398 -6.43 -58.75 -4.32
N SER A 399 -7.56 -59.10 -4.73
CA SER A 399 -8.59 -60.13 -4.50
C SER A 399 -9.04 -60.41 -3.07
N GLY A 400 -10.37 -60.38 -2.86
CA GLY A 400 -11.08 -61.05 -1.75
C GLY A 400 -12.42 -60.44 -1.46
N ALA A 401 -13.46 -60.77 -2.17
CA ALA A 401 -14.76 -61.41 -1.87
C ALA A 401 -15.31 -61.12 -0.43
N GLU A 402 -16.52 -60.73 -0.22
CA GLU A 402 -17.82 -61.33 -0.44
C GLU A 402 -18.95 -60.43 0.15
N THR A 403 -20.05 -60.53 -0.55
CA THR A 403 -21.48 -60.55 -0.20
C THR A 403 -22.18 -59.24 0.19
N GLY A 404 -22.99 -58.84 -0.64
CA GLY A 404 -24.19 -58.22 -0.94
C GLY A 404 -25.39 -58.36 0.05
N PRO A 405 -26.66 -58.13 -0.42
CA PRO A 405 -27.17 -56.89 -1.05
C PRO A 405 -28.39 -56.32 -0.22
N VAL A 406 -29.09 -55.31 -0.72
CA VAL A 406 -30.54 -55.04 -0.69
C VAL A 406 -30.78 -53.51 -0.70
N SER A 407 -31.23 -53.02 -1.70
CA SER A 407 -32.45 -52.67 -2.44
C SER A 407 -32.79 -51.18 -2.44
N MET A 408 -32.94 -50.70 -3.66
CA MET A 408 -33.72 -49.48 -4.07
C MET A 408 -35.21 -49.67 -3.80
N PRO A 409 -36.05 -48.64 -3.90
CA PRO A 409 -36.51 -48.08 -5.17
C PRO A 409 -36.56 -46.52 -5.16
N MET A 410 -36.25 -45.83 -6.24
CA MET A 410 -36.99 -45.41 -7.44
C MET A 410 -38.41 -44.89 -7.20
N GLU A 411 -38.64 -43.63 -7.55
CA GLU A 411 -39.71 -43.08 -8.37
C GLU A 411 -39.43 -41.60 -8.60
N ALA A 412 -39.13 -41.12 -9.74
CA ALA A 412 -39.91 -40.87 -10.97
C ALA A 412 -40.43 -39.44 -11.05
N SER A 413 -39.88 -38.68 -11.98
CA SER A 413 -40.46 -37.47 -12.62
C SER A 413 -41.78 -37.80 -13.34
N PRO A 414 -42.64 -36.81 -13.67
CA PRO A 414 -42.50 -36.23 -15.02
C PRO A 414 -42.85 -34.70 -15.10
N CYS A 415 -42.12 -33.99 -15.92
CA CYS A 415 -42.40 -33.42 -17.25
C CYS A 415 -43.73 -32.71 -17.55
N CYS A 416 -43.61 -31.63 -18.32
CA CYS A 416 -44.54 -30.94 -19.23
C CYS A 416 -45.37 -29.82 -18.60
N GLY A 417 -45.55 -28.63 -19.13
CA GLY A 417 -45.28 -28.14 -20.46
C GLY A 417 -46.03 -26.83 -20.67
N SER A 418 -45.62 -26.09 -21.67
CA SER A 418 -46.38 -25.15 -22.49
C SER A 418 -46.56 -23.68 -22.07
N ARG A 419 -45.88 -22.84 -22.82
CA ARG A 419 -46.33 -21.51 -23.34
C ARG A 419 -47.64 -21.70 -24.19
N PRO A 420 -48.39 -20.65 -24.63
CA PRO A 420 -47.97 -19.28 -24.99
C PRO A 420 -49.04 -18.15 -24.89
N THR A 421 -48.65 -16.97 -25.42
CA THR A 421 -49.38 -15.92 -26.20
C THR A 421 -49.84 -14.64 -25.48
N ARG A 422 -49.17 -13.57 -25.85
CA ARG A 422 -49.53 -12.33 -26.63
C ARG A 422 -50.83 -11.60 -26.27
N ARG A 423 -50.58 -10.39 -25.82
CA ARG A 423 -51.02 -9.01 -26.25
C ARG A 423 -52.55 -8.73 -26.37
N PRO A 424 -52.98 -7.49 -26.28
CA PRO A 424 -52.37 -6.26 -26.82
C PRO A 424 -51.78 -5.33 -25.80
#